data_a3243a94e982cc031be0872c548a1398
#
_entry.id   a3243a94e982cc031be0872c548a1398
#
_cell.length_a   1.000
_cell.length_b   1.000
_cell.length_c   1.000
_cell.angle_alpha   90.00
_cell.angle_beta   90.00
_cell.angle_gamma   90.00
#
_symmetry.space_group_name_H-M   'P 1'
#
loop_
_entity.id
_entity.type
_entity.pdbx_description
1 polymer ?
#
loop_
_entity_poly.entity_id
_entity_poly.type
_entity_poly.pdbx_seq_one_letter_code
_entity_poly.pdbx_strand_id
1 'polypeptide(L)'
;MTPAQKILDKLGLKEPRIIDPNAENKIDEKENTRRSFLKRSALGGVALGSAFMFLPVEELVAQSTHKINRNSAPSDLKITDMRYCVTTVLGRTAILRIDTNQGIYGLGEVRDGADERYALMLKSRILGMNPCNVEMIFKTIKQFGGQSRQGGGVCGVEMALWDIVGKAYNVPAWQLLGGRYRDKIRLYADTPEAGSPDEQKKLMNYRINDQGYTWLKMDLGINELKGKPGTLVNAKFW
;
A
#
# COMPACT_ATOMS: atom_id res chain seq x y z
N MET A 1 -22.10 19.29 -7.25
CA MET A 1 -21.43 17.99 -7.23
C MET A 1 -19.96 18.19 -7.54
N THR A 2 -19.08 17.73 -6.66
CA THR A 2 -17.63 17.82 -6.91
C THR A 2 -17.20 16.83 -8.01
N PRO A 3 -16.08 17.07 -8.71
CA PRO A 3 -15.55 16.11 -9.68
C PRO A 3 -15.36 14.70 -9.10
N ALA A 4 -14.98 14.58 -7.83
CA ALA A 4 -14.85 13.32 -7.12
C ALA A 4 -16.19 12.59 -6.97
N GLN A 5 -17.26 13.30 -6.66
CA GLN A 5 -18.61 12.74 -6.57
C GLN A 5 -19.11 12.17 -7.90
N LYS A 6 -18.81 12.82 -9.03
CA LYS A 6 -19.17 12.31 -10.37
C LYS A 6 -18.44 11.01 -10.72
N ILE A 7 -17.22 10.84 -10.22
CA ILE A 7 -16.44 9.60 -10.43
C ILE A 7 -17.00 8.47 -9.58
N LEU A 8 -17.33 8.74 -8.31
CA LEU A 8 -17.93 7.76 -7.42
C LEU A 8 -19.28 7.27 -7.93
N ASP A 9 -20.12 8.19 -8.42
CA ASP A 9 -21.42 7.84 -9.02
C ASP A 9 -21.27 6.97 -10.30
N LYS A 10 -20.30 7.29 -11.16
CA LYS A 10 -20.01 6.48 -12.36
C LYS A 10 -19.50 5.07 -12.02
N LEU A 11 -18.83 4.91 -10.89
CA LEU A 11 -18.32 3.64 -10.42
C LEU A 11 -19.32 2.89 -9.52
N GLY A 12 -20.48 3.48 -9.24
CA GLY A 12 -21.48 2.89 -8.33
C GLY A 12 -21.02 2.83 -6.87
N LEU A 13 -20.03 3.62 -6.50
CA LEU A 13 -19.44 3.65 -5.15
C LEU A 13 -20.10 4.79 -4.34
N LYS A 14 -20.48 4.47 -3.09
CA LYS A 14 -20.96 5.48 -2.13
C LYS A 14 -19.78 6.18 -1.46
N GLU A 15 -19.96 7.46 -1.13
CA GLU A 15 -18.97 8.21 -0.36
C GLU A 15 -18.65 7.49 0.96
N PRO A 16 -17.36 7.41 1.35
CA PRO A 16 -16.99 6.87 2.66
C PRO A 16 -17.58 7.74 3.75
N ARG A 17 -18.29 7.12 4.71
CA ARG A 17 -18.79 7.83 5.90
C ARG A 17 -17.64 8.34 6.72
N ILE A 18 -17.60 9.63 6.97
CA ILE A 18 -16.68 10.23 7.94
C ILE A 18 -17.11 9.69 9.31
N ILE A 19 -16.29 8.87 9.92
CA ILE A 19 -16.51 8.37 11.28
C ILE A 19 -16.22 9.56 12.23
N ASP A 20 -17.23 9.99 12.96
CA ASP A 20 -17.09 11.00 14.01
C ASP A 20 -16.19 10.43 15.14
N PRO A 21 -15.03 11.03 15.42
CA PRO A 21 -14.13 10.53 16.45
C PRO A 21 -14.71 10.64 17.87
N ASN A 22 -15.85 11.33 18.06
CA ASN A 22 -16.49 11.54 19.37
C ASN A 22 -17.74 10.66 19.60
N ALA A 23 -18.03 9.72 18.71
CA ALA A 23 -19.13 8.78 18.94
C ALA A 23 -18.75 7.82 20.09
N GLU A 24 -19.30 8.06 21.27
CA GLU A 24 -19.19 7.17 22.43
C GLU A 24 -19.71 5.76 22.06
N ASN A 25 -18.82 4.78 22.02
CA ASN A 25 -19.16 3.37 21.92
C ASN A 25 -19.81 2.91 23.23
N LYS A 26 -21.12 2.89 23.31
CA LYS A 26 -21.84 2.10 24.31
C LYS A 26 -21.69 0.62 23.93
N ILE A 27 -20.77 -0.07 24.58
CA ILE A 27 -20.62 -1.52 24.52
C ILE A 27 -21.71 -2.12 25.39
N ASP A 28 -22.74 -2.71 24.78
CA ASP A 28 -23.68 -3.58 25.47
C ASP A 28 -22.95 -4.87 25.87
N GLU A 29 -22.64 -5.03 27.14
CA GLU A 29 -22.20 -6.28 27.77
C GLU A 29 -23.36 -7.29 27.76
N LYS A 30 -23.50 -8.08 26.70
CA LYS A 30 -24.28 -9.30 26.70
C LYS A 30 -23.36 -10.51 26.68
N GLU A 31 -23.51 -11.33 27.74
CA GLU A 31 -22.82 -12.60 27.96
C GLU A 31 -22.51 -13.38 26.70
N ASN A 32 -21.23 -13.47 26.36
CA ASN A 32 -20.73 -14.37 25.32
C ASN A 32 -20.40 -15.73 25.93
N THR A 33 -21.39 -16.63 26.01
CA THR A 33 -21.13 -18.03 26.32
C THR A 33 -20.47 -18.74 25.13
N ARG A 34 -19.50 -19.65 25.41
CA ARG A 34 -18.81 -20.50 24.40
C ARG A 34 -19.77 -21.15 23.41
N ARG A 35 -21.00 -21.43 23.82
CA ARG A 35 -22.05 -22.03 22.98
C ARG A 35 -22.60 -21.08 21.91
N SER A 36 -22.67 -19.77 22.17
CA SER A 36 -23.12 -18.78 21.20
C SER A 36 -22.05 -18.54 20.14
N PHE A 37 -20.79 -18.65 20.52
CA PHE A 37 -19.65 -18.53 19.60
C PHE A 37 -19.63 -19.68 18.58
N LEU A 38 -19.82 -20.95 19.04
CA LEU A 38 -19.84 -22.11 18.14
C LEU A 38 -21.03 -22.12 17.20
N LYS A 39 -22.22 -21.69 17.66
CA LYS A 39 -23.40 -21.55 16.78
C LYS A 39 -23.23 -20.47 15.71
N ARG A 40 -22.56 -19.35 16.02
CA ARG A 40 -22.25 -18.30 15.05
C ARG A 40 -21.16 -18.71 14.06
N SER A 41 -20.19 -19.53 14.48
CA SER A 41 -19.12 -20.04 13.61
C SER A 41 -19.63 -21.07 12.60
N ALA A 42 -20.61 -21.91 12.96
CA ALA A 42 -21.19 -22.89 12.04
C ALA A 42 -22.10 -22.24 10.97
N LEU A 43 -22.82 -21.18 11.30
CA LEU A 43 -23.62 -20.40 10.33
C LEU A 43 -22.78 -19.41 9.52
N GLY A 44 -21.65 -18.95 10.06
CA GLY A 44 -20.76 -18.00 9.40
C GLY A 44 -19.91 -18.59 8.27
N GLY A 45 -19.66 -19.91 8.30
CA GLY A 45 -18.79 -20.56 7.31
C GLY A 45 -19.39 -20.63 5.90
N VAL A 46 -20.72 -20.69 5.77
CA VAL A 46 -21.40 -20.73 4.47
C VAL A 46 -21.70 -19.32 3.95
N ALA A 47 -21.96 -18.37 4.85
CA ALA A 47 -22.22 -16.96 4.48
C ALA A 47 -20.94 -16.18 4.11
N LEU A 48 -19.77 -16.55 4.65
CA LEU A 48 -18.50 -15.88 4.34
C LEU A 48 -18.00 -16.19 2.93
N GLY A 49 -18.29 -17.38 2.38
CA GLY A 49 -17.87 -17.76 1.03
C GLY A 49 -18.55 -16.94 -0.09
N SER A 50 -19.82 -16.55 0.11
CA SER A 50 -20.56 -15.76 -0.87
C SER A 50 -20.43 -14.24 -0.66
N ALA A 51 -20.20 -13.78 0.57
CA ALA A 51 -19.96 -12.36 0.87
C ALA A 51 -18.60 -11.87 0.37
N PHE A 52 -17.60 -12.76 0.27
CA PHE A 52 -16.25 -12.44 -0.20
C PHE A 52 -16.20 -11.99 -1.67
N MET A 53 -17.22 -12.31 -2.48
CA MET A 53 -17.28 -11.91 -3.89
C MET A 53 -17.87 -10.51 -4.14
N PHE A 54 -18.49 -9.88 -3.13
CA PHE A 54 -19.25 -8.64 -3.32
C PHE A 54 -18.87 -7.49 -2.38
N LEU A 55 -17.90 -7.67 -1.47
CA LEU A 55 -17.44 -6.59 -0.61
C LEU A 55 -16.36 -5.76 -1.29
N PRO A 56 -16.42 -4.43 -1.19
CA PRO A 56 -15.33 -3.55 -1.62
C PRO A 56 -14.03 -3.96 -0.92
N VAL A 57 -12.92 -3.87 -1.64
CA VAL A 57 -11.58 -4.25 -1.12
C VAL A 57 -11.26 -3.53 0.18
N GLU A 58 -11.69 -2.27 0.33
CA GLU A 58 -11.52 -1.47 1.54
C GLU A 58 -12.26 -2.05 2.75
N GLU A 59 -13.45 -2.60 2.56
CA GLU A 59 -14.24 -3.22 3.63
C GLU A 59 -13.66 -4.58 4.05
N LEU A 60 -13.11 -5.34 3.11
CA LEU A 60 -12.34 -6.56 3.39
C LEU A 60 -11.04 -6.26 4.15
N VAL A 61 -10.34 -5.19 3.77
CA VAL A 61 -9.15 -4.71 4.49
C VAL A 61 -9.52 -4.23 5.89
N ALA A 62 -10.60 -3.46 6.04
CA ALA A 62 -11.09 -3.00 7.34
C ALA A 62 -11.50 -4.15 8.25
N GLN A 63 -12.22 -5.17 7.72
CA GLN A 63 -12.59 -6.36 8.48
C GLN A 63 -11.38 -7.23 8.86
N SER A 64 -10.39 -7.34 7.98
CA SER A 64 -9.16 -8.08 8.30
C SER A 64 -8.32 -7.37 9.35
N THR A 65 -8.29 -6.03 9.34
CA THR A 65 -7.59 -5.23 10.36
C THR A 65 -8.31 -5.21 11.71
N HIS A 66 -9.64 -5.32 11.74
CA HIS A 66 -10.41 -5.48 12.99
C HIS A 66 -10.20 -6.82 13.71
N LYS A 67 -9.76 -7.85 13.01
CA LYS A 67 -9.47 -9.18 13.58
C LYS A 67 -8.03 -9.34 14.07
N ILE A 68 -7.20 -8.33 13.93
CA ILE A 68 -5.83 -8.36 14.46
C ILE A 68 -5.92 -8.33 15.99
N ASN A 69 -5.31 -9.33 16.63
CA ASN A 69 -5.20 -9.40 18.08
C ASN A 69 -4.56 -8.10 18.60
N ARG A 70 -5.30 -7.32 19.39
CA ARG A 70 -4.81 -6.06 19.94
C ARG A 70 -3.83 -6.24 21.10
N ASN A 71 -3.68 -7.45 21.60
CA ASN A 71 -2.75 -7.81 22.67
C ASN A 71 -1.43 -8.28 22.08
N SER A 72 -0.72 -7.40 21.37
CA SER A 72 0.64 -7.72 20.94
C SER A 72 1.62 -7.56 22.09
N ALA A 73 2.62 -8.44 22.13
CA ALA A 73 3.80 -8.28 22.95
C ALA A 73 4.99 -7.89 22.07
N PRO A 74 5.22 -6.60 21.81
CA PRO A 74 6.22 -6.15 20.83
C PRO A 74 7.62 -6.66 21.09
N SER A 75 7.99 -6.82 22.37
CA SER A 75 9.32 -7.36 22.76
C SER A 75 9.53 -8.81 22.34
N ASP A 76 8.44 -9.59 22.21
CA ASP A 76 8.48 -11.01 21.91
C ASP A 76 8.15 -11.32 20.45
N LEU A 77 7.91 -10.29 19.63
CA LEU A 77 7.68 -10.45 18.20
C LEU A 77 8.91 -11.00 17.49
N LYS A 78 8.67 -11.99 16.62
CA LYS A 78 9.70 -12.57 15.75
C LYS A 78 9.15 -12.73 14.35
N ILE A 79 9.95 -12.38 13.35
CA ILE A 79 9.65 -12.65 11.95
C ILE A 79 9.71 -14.16 11.73
N THR A 80 8.62 -14.74 11.23
CA THR A 80 8.51 -16.19 10.98
C THR A 80 8.55 -16.53 9.50
N ASP A 81 8.07 -15.63 8.64
CA ASP A 81 8.07 -15.85 7.20
C ASP A 81 8.12 -14.53 6.43
N MET A 82 8.57 -14.61 5.18
CA MET A 82 8.46 -13.54 4.19
C MET A 82 8.15 -14.15 2.84
N ARG A 83 7.16 -13.61 2.15
CA ARG A 83 6.68 -14.07 0.84
C ARG A 83 6.22 -12.88 0.01
N TYR A 84 6.02 -13.08 -1.29
CA TYR A 84 5.47 -12.05 -2.17
C TYR A 84 4.37 -12.61 -3.07
N CYS A 85 3.56 -11.72 -3.58
CA CYS A 85 2.68 -11.97 -4.72
C CYS A 85 2.81 -10.84 -5.73
N VAL A 86 2.55 -11.15 -6.99
CA VAL A 86 2.54 -10.16 -8.07
C VAL A 86 1.11 -9.89 -8.46
N THR A 87 0.72 -8.62 -8.46
CA THR A 87 -0.57 -8.15 -8.96
C THR A 87 -0.37 -7.38 -10.26
N THR A 88 -1.39 -7.38 -11.13
CA THR A 88 -1.40 -6.68 -12.41
C THR A 88 -2.55 -5.67 -12.54
N VAL A 89 -3.28 -5.42 -11.45
CA VAL A 89 -4.50 -4.57 -11.46
C VAL A 89 -4.20 -3.13 -11.87
N LEU A 90 -3.09 -2.57 -11.41
CA LEU A 90 -2.64 -1.20 -11.74
C LEU A 90 -1.22 -1.20 -12.36
N GLY A 91 -0.96 -2.18 -13.24
CA GLY A 91 0.37 -2.50 -13.71
C GLY A 91 1.01 -3.62 -12.89
N ARG A 92 2.19 -4.09 -13.31
CA ARG A 92 2.92 -5.14 -12.59
C ARG A 92 3.48 -4.59 -11.28
N THR A 93 2.94 -5.05 -10.17
CA THR A 93 3.35 -4.62 -8.82
C THR A 93 3.56 -5.86 -7.95
N ALA A 94 4.69 -5.95 -7.26
CA ALA A 94 4.98 -7.01 -6.33
C ALA A 94 4.73 -6.53 -4.89
N ILE A 95 3.84 -7.23 -4.19
CA ILE A 95 3.54 -6.99 -2.78
C ILE A 95 4.29 -8.01 -1.94
N LEU A 96 5.11 -7.51 -1.04
CA LEU A 96 5.85 -8.29 -0.05
C LEU A 96 5.02 -8.40 1.24
N ARG A 97 4.98 -9.57 1.83
CA ARG A 97 4.38 -9.81 3.13
C ARG A 97 5.39 -10.44 4.08
N ILE A 98 5.47 -9.88 5.29
CA ILE A 98 6.25 -10.40 6.40
C ILE A 98 5.28 -10.88 7.49
N ASP A 99 5.39 -12.13 7.88
CA ASP A 99 4.59 -12.74 8.94
C ASP A 99 5.36 -12.81 10.26
N THR A 100 4.63 -12.81 11.39
CA THR A 100 5.20 -12.88 12.73
C THR A 100 4.61 -14.04 13.54
N ASN A 101 5.29 -14.41 14.63
CA ASN A 101 4.85 -15.44 15.57
C ASN A 101 3.57 -15.10 16.35
N GLN A 102 3.09 -13.85 16.29
CA GLN A 102 1.86 -13.41 16.99
C GLN A 102 0.69 -13.17 16.02
N GLY A 103 0.81 -13.60 14.76
CA GLY A 103 -0.25 -13.44 13.75
C GLY A 103 -0.36 -12.02 13.17
N ILE A 104 0.45 -11.07 13.65
CA ILE A 104 0.60 -9.76 13.03
C ILE A 104 1.45 -9.93 11.77
N TYR A 105 1.05 -9.29 10.68
CA TYR A 105 1.83 -9.25 9.45
C TYR A 105 1.94 -7.83 8.89
N GLY A 106 2.97 -7.59 8.11
CA GLY A 106 3.17 -6.32 7.42
C GLY A 106 3.27 -6.50 5.91
N LEU A 107 2.87 -5.45 5.21
CA LEU A 107 2.90 -5.38 3.76
C LEU A 107 3.86 -4.28 3.29
N GLY A 108 4.59 -4.57 2.24
CA GLY A 108 5.44 -3.60 1.54
C GLY A 108 5.37 -3.81 0.04
N GLU A 109 5.78 -2.83 -0.72
CA GLU A 109 5.77 -2.86 -2.18
C GLU A 109 7.18 -2.89 -2.74
N VAL A 110 7.43 -3.74 -3.73
CA VAL A 110 8.70 -3.81 -4.46
C VAL A 110 8.49 -3.27 -5.87
N ARG A 111 9.05 -2.09 -6.17
CA ARG A 111 8.87 -1.33 -7.43
C ARG A 111 10.15 -0.64 -7.89
N ASP A 112 10.04 0.13 -8.96
CA ASP A 112 11.04 1.10 -9.45
C ASP A 112 12.45 0.52 -9.61
N GLY A 113 12.55 -0.59 -10.34
CA GLY A 113 13.83 -1.23 -10.63
C GLY A 113 14.31 -2.22 -9.56
N ALA A 114 13.52 -2.43 -8.50
CA ALA A 114 13.76 -3.52 -7.58
C ALA A 114 13.12 -4.82 -8.11
N ASP A 115 13.64 -5.95 -7.67
CA ASP A 115 13.15 -7.29 -8.05
C ASP A 115 12.62 -8.01 -6.80
N GLU A 116 11.42 -8.54 -6.88
CA GLU A 116 10.75 -9.23 -5.77
C GLU A 116 11.46 -10.52 -5.35
N ARG A 117 12.12 -11.20 -6.28
CA ARG A 117 12.91 -12.42 -5.98
C ARG A 117 14.18 -12.05 -5.23
N TYR A 118 14.79 -10.93 -5.62
CA TYR A 118 15.94 -10.40 -4.91
C TYR A 118 15.55 -9.93 -3.50
N ALA A 119 14.40 -9.24 -3.36
CA ALA A 119 13.86 -8.89 -2.05
C ALA A 119 13.63 -10.15 -1.18
N LEU A 120 13.10 -11.24 -1.78
CA LEU A 120 12.87 -12.49 -1.06
C LEU A 120 14.16 -13.15 -0.56
N MET A 121 15.29 -12.95 -1.21
CA MET A 121 16.59 -13.46 -0.73
C MET A 121 16.97 -12.85 0.62
N LEU A 122 16.49 -11.64 0.94
CA LEU A 122 16.73 -10.99 2.23
C LEU A 122 16.05 -11.73 3.39
N LYS A 123 15.07 -12.59 3.11
CA LYS A 123 14.35 -13.40 4.11
C LYS A 123 15.32 -14.12 5.05
N SER A 124 16.34 -14.78 4.53
CA SER A 124 17.30 -15.53 5.34
C SER A 124 18.07 -14.65 6.34
N ARG A 125 18.12 -13.35 6.13
CA ARG A 125 18.82 -12.38 6.97
C ARG A 125 17.98 -11.84 8.12
N ILE A 126 16.64 -11.93 7.99
CA ILE A 126 15.71 -11.28 8.93
C ILE A 126 14.85 -12.26 9.72
N LEU A 127 14.79 -13.55 9.32
CA LEU A 127 14.04 -14.56 10.06
C LEU A 127 14.52 -14.65 11.53
N GLY A 128 13.55 -14.73 12.45
CA GLY A 128 13.78 -14.79 13.89
C GLY A 128 14.08 -13.43 14.54
N MET A 129 14.36 -12.38 13.76
CA MET A 129 14.57 -11.04 14.30
C MET A 129 13.25 -10.42 14.78
N ASN A 130 13.34 -9.50 15.74
CA ASN A 130 12.19 -8.74 16.18
C ASN A 130 11.91 -7.63 15.16
N PRO A 131 10.74 -7.61 14.50
CA PRO A 131 10.40 -6.61 13.47
C PRO A 131 10.31 -5.18 14.01
N CYS A 132 10.15 -4.98 15.31
CA CYS A 132 10.14 -3.65 15.92
C CYS A 132 11.53 -2.99 15.95
N ASN A 133 12.60 -3.76 15.73
CA ASN A 133 13.96 -3.23 15.59
C ASN A 133 14.25 -2.83 14.15
N VAL A 134 13.42 -1.94 13.57
CA VAL A 134 13.44 -1.57 12.15
C VAL A 134 14.82 -1.12 11.71
N GLU A 135 15.44 -0.18 12.43
CA GLU A 135 16.77 0.34 12.10
C GLU A 135 17.85 -0.75 12.08
N MET A 136 17.82 -1.68 13.03
CA MET A 136 18.77 -2.78 13.09
C MET A 136 18.61 -3.71 11.89
N ILE A 137 17.37 -4.06 11.56
CA ILE A 137 17.06 -4.90 10.39
C ILE A 137 17.46 -4.17 9.12
N PHE A 138 17.09 -2.90 8.97
CA PHE A 138 17.42 -2.09 7.80
C PHE A 138 18.94 -2.03 7.59
N LYS A 139 19.72 -1.76 8.62
CA LYS A 139 21.21 -1.77 8.55
C LYS A 139 21.76 -3.15 8.14
N THR A 140 21.15 -4.23 8.62
CA THR A 140 21.57 -5.60 8.26
C THR A 140 21.39 -5.89 6.78
N ILE A 141 20.29 -5.39 6.16
CA ILE A 141 19.96 -5.68 4.76
C ILE A 141 20.37 -4.58 3.78
N LYS A 142 20.63 -3.35 4.23
CA LYS A 142 20.92 -2.19 3.39
C LYS A 142 22.07 -2.42 2.41
N GLN A 143 23.09 -3.14 2.81
CA GLN A 143 24.25 -3.47 1.96
C GLN A 143 23.88 -4.24 0.68
N PHE A 144 22.71 -4.90 0.67
CA PHE A 144 22.20 -5.62 -0.49
C PHE A 144 21.33 -4.76 -1.40
N GLY A 145 21.09 -3.51 -1.00
CA GLY A 145 20.16 -2.61 -1.69
C GLY A 145 20.68 -2.02 -3.00
N GLY A 146 21.97 -1.93 -3.17
CA GLY A 146 22.59 -1.30 -4.33
C GLY A 146 22.24 0.17 -4.46
N GLN A 147 22.32 0.68 -5.70
CA GLN A 147 22.09 2.09 -6.07
C GLN A 147 20.67 2.37 -6.61
N SER A 148 19.78 1.37 -6.63
CA SER A 148 18.43 1.55 -7.16
C SER A 148 17.55 2.40 -6.24
N ARG A 149 16.50 3.02 -6.81
CA ARG A 149 15.54 3.86 -6.07
C ARG A 149 14.94 3.17 -4.86
N GLN A 150 14.65 1.87 -4.96
CA GLN A 150 14.11 1.07 -3.87
C GLN A 150 15.12 0.08 -3.27
N GLY A 151 16.40 0.33 -3.51
CA GLY A 151 17.44 -0.46 -2.90
C GLY A 151 17.27 -1.98 -3.10
N GLY A 152 17.03 -2.45 -4.33
CA GLY A 152 16.89 -3.89 -4.62
C GLY A 152 15.76 -4.60 -3.88
N GLY A 153 14.80 -3.85 -3.31
CA GLY A 153 13.71 -4.39 -2.50
C GLY A 153 13.86 -4.21 -0.99
N VAL A 154 14.97 -3.65 -0.54
CA VAL A 154 15.20 -3.33 0.89
C VAL A 154 14.12 -2.38 1.42
N CYS A 155 13.71 -1.37 0.63
CA CYS A 155 12.64 -0.44 1.01
C CYS A 155 11.29 -1.15 1.17
N GLY A 156 10.99 -2.16 0.34
CA GLY A 156 9.77 -2.97 0.49
C GLY A 156 9.75 -3.73 1.81
N VAL A 157 10.89 -4.27 2.22
CA VAL A 157 11.04 -4.90 3.53
C VAL A 157 10.83 -3.89 4.65
N GLU A 158 11.45 -2.71 4.57
CA GLU A 158 11.30 -1.65 5.57
C GLU A 158 9.85 -1.18 5.70
N MET A 159 9.13 -0.96 4.59
CA MET A 159 7.70 -0.63 4.61
C MET A 159 6.89 -1.68 5.36
N ALA A 160 7.14 -2.98 5.10
CA ALA A 160 6.47 -4.05 5.80
C ALA A 160 6.78 -4.09 7.30
N LEU A 161 8.00 -3.75 7.71
CA LEU A 161 8.36 -3.64 9.11
C LEU A 161 7.61 -2.49 9.80
N TRP A 162 7.55 -1.30 9.18
CA TRP A 162 6.77 -0.18 9.73
C TRP A 162 5.28 -0.47 9.85
N ASP A 163 4.72 -1.24 8.91
CA ASP A 163 3.35 -1.72 9.00
C ASP A 163 3.14 -2.67 10.18
N ILE A 164 4.09 -3.60 10.42
CA ILE A 164 4.06 -4.46 11.63
C ILE A 164 4.15 -3.63 12.91
N VAL A 165 5.07 -2.68 12.97
CA VAL A 165 5.28 -1.85 14.16
C VAL A 165 4.02 -1.04 14.47
N GLY A 166 3.41 -0.41 13.46
CA GLY A 166 2.16 0.32 13.62
C GLY A 166 1.05 -0.56 14.19
N LYS A 167 0.91 -1.78 13.68
CA LYS A 167 -0.07 -2.78 14.17
C LYS A 167 0.25 -3.27 15.58
N ALA A 168 1.53 -3.52 15.87
CA ALA A 168 1.97 -4.01 17.18
C ALA A 168 1.72 -2.98 18.30
N TYR A 169 1.95 -1.72 18.01
CA TYR A 169 1.70 -0.62 18.96
C TYR A 169 0.31 -0.01 18.86
N ASN A 170 -0.52 -0.48 17.90
CA ASN A 170 -1.87 0.03 17.62
C ASN A 170 -1.88 1.53 17.29
N VAL A 171 -0.93 1.98 16.50
CA VAL A 171 -0.81 3.36 16.02
C VAL A 171 -0.54 3.35 14.51
N PRO A 172 -0.99 4.35 13.76
CA PRO A 172 -0.66 4.46 12.35
C PRO A 172 0.84 4.77 12.16
N ALA A 173 1.44 4.22 11.11
CA ALA A 173 2.88 4.37 10.84
C ALA A 173 3.35 5.84 10.81
N TRP A 174 2.52 6.78 10.33
CA TRP A 174 2.87 8.19 10.28
C TRP A 174 3.14 8.80 11.67
N GLN A 175 2.50 8.29 12.75
CA GLN A 175 2.79 8.74 14.12
C GLN A 175 4.20 8.33 14.57
N LEU A 176 4.65 7.15 14.12
CA LEU A 176 6.00 6.66 14.41
C LEU A 176 7.07 7.38 13.58
N LEU A 177 6.70 7.92 12.43
CA LEU A 177 7.60 8.61 11.48
C LEU A 177 7.66 10.13 11.68
N GLY A 178 7.26 10.64 12.83
CA GLY A 178 7.41 12.05 13.15
C GLY A 178 6.09 12.83 13.24
N GLY A 179 4.94 12.17 13.10
CA GLY A 179 3.64 12.76 13.28
C GLY A 179 3.03 13.38 12.03
N ARG A 180 1.86 13.97 12.21
CA ARG A 180 1.04 14.47 11.11
C ARG A 180 1.40 15.91 10.78
N TYR A 181 1.99 16.13 9.61
CA TYR A 181 2.36 17.46 9.14
C TYR A 181 1.20 18.18 8.43
N ARG A 182 0.36 17.44 7.69
CA ARG A 182 -0.79 17.98 6.93
C ARG A 182 -1.90 16.96 6.78
N ASP A 183 -3.12 17.45 6.57
CA ASP A 183 -4.31 16.61 6.39
C ASP A 183 -4.61 16.29 4.93
N LYS A 184 -4.09 17.12 4.02
CA LYS A 184 -4.33 17.00 2.59
C LYS A 184 -3.02 17.15 1.83
N ILE A 185 -2.87 16.34 0.79
CA ILE A 185 -1.74 16.40 -0.14
C ILE A 185 -2.30 16.82 -1.50
N ARG A 186 -1.71 17.85 -2.10
CA ARG A 186 -2.03 18.23 -3.49
C ARG A 186 -1.49 17.15 -4.42
N LEU A 187 -2.37 16.60 -5.24
CA LEU A 187 -1.99 15.63 -6.25
C LEU A 187 -1.64 16.34 -7.56
N TYR A 188 -0.67 15.81 -8.26
CA TYR A 188 -0.44 16.12 -9.67
C TYR A 188 -0.84 14.92 -10.55
N ALA A 189 -1.23 15.19 -11.78
CA ALA A 189 -1.40 14.13 -12.76
C ALA A 189 -0.08 13.88 -13.49
N ASP A 190 0.48 12.69 -13.32
CA ASP A 190 1.57 12.21 -14.16
C ASP A 190 1.00 11.89 -15.54
N THR A 191 1.42 12.66 -16.55
CA THR A 191 0.83 12.64 -17.89
C THR A 191 1.84 11.97 -18.82
N PRO A 192 1.50 10.79 -19.36
CA PRO A 192 2.42 10.07 -20.24
C PRO A 192 2.71 10.89 -21.52
N GLU A 193 3.83 10.59 -22.13
CA GLU A 193 4.20 11.11 -23.44
C GLU A 193 3.17 10.71 -24.48
N ALA A 194 2.67 11.66 -25.28
CA ALA A 194 1.81 11.40 -26.42
C ALA A 194 2.63 11.39 -27.74
N GLY A 195 2.07 10.79 -28.77
CA GLY A 195 2.77 10.64 -30.06
C GLY A 195 2.96 11.95 -30.84
N SER A 196 2.27 13.03 -30.46
CA SER A 196 2.37 14.34 -31.09
C SER A 196 2.02 15.48 -30.11
N PRO A 197 2.44 16.72 -30.39
CA PRO A 197 2.07 17.89 -29.59
C PRO A 197 0.56 18.11 -29.47
N ASP A 198 -0.22 17.83 -30.51
CA ASP A 198 -1.66 17.98 -30.50
C ASP A 198 -2.35 16.92 -29.61
N GLU A 199 -1.88 15.69 -29.63
CA GLU A 199 -2.36 14.63 -28.74
C GLU A 199 -1.99 14.97 -27.29
N GLN A 200 -0.79 15.45 -27.04
CA GLN A 200 -0.35 15.89 -25.72
C GLN A 200 -1.25 17.01 -25.20
N LYS A 201 -1.57 17.99 -26.04
CA LYS A 201 -2.49 19.09 -25.70
C LYS A 201 -3.89 18.57 -25.35
N LYS A 202 -4.43 17.61 -26.12
CA LYS A 202 -5.73 16.99 -25.84
C LYS A 202 -5.71 16.27 -24.49
N LEU A 203 -4.65 15.51 -24.20
CA LEU A 203 -4.51 14.78 -22.96
C LEU A 203 -4.39 15.73 -21.76
N MET A 204 -3.62 16.80 -21.86
CA MET A 204 -3.53 17.80 -20.81
C MET A 204 -4.85 18.53 -20.57
N ASN A 205 -5.57 18.91 -21.63
CA ASN A 205 -6.90 19.51 -21.51
C ASN A 205 -7.88 18.57 -20.81
N TYR A 206 -7.86 17.27 -21.13
CA TYR A 206 -8.66 16.27 -20.44
C TYR A 206 -8.31 16.20 -18.95
N ARG A 207 -7.01 16.22 -18.57
CA ARG A 207 -6.57 16.24 -17.18
C ARG A 207 -7.09 17.46 -16.42
N ILE A 208 -7.10 18.65 -17.06
CA ILE A 208 -7.54 19.90 -16.45
C ILE A 208 -9.06 19.98 -16.39
N ASN A 209 -9.74 19.81 -17.53
CA ASN A 209 -11.14 20.16 -17.68
C ASN A 209 -12.07 19.04 -17.21
N ASP A 210 -11.71 17.78 -17.49
CA ASP A 210 -12.56 16.63 -17.19
C ASP A 210 -12.21 15.98 -15.86
N GLN A 211 -10.92 15.91 -15.51
CA GLN A 211 -10.45 15.31 -14.27
C GLN A 211 -10.20 16.31 -13.13
N GLY A 212 -10.12 17.62 -13.44
CA GLY A 212 -10.01 18.68 -12.45
C GLY A 212 -8.65 18.83 -11.81
N TYR A 213 -7.58 18.29 -12.40
CA TYR A 213 -6.23 18.49 -11.88
C TYR A 213 -5.79 19.93 -12.09
N THR A 214 -5.17 20.52 -11.07
CA THR A 214 -4.60 21.87 -11.10
C THR A 214 -3.08 21.86 -11.18
N TRP A 215 -2.48 20.67 -11.18
CA TRP A 215 -1.05 20.47 -11.28
C TRP A 215 -0.76 19.26 -12.15
N LEU A 216 -0.03 19.46 -13.22
CA LEU A 216 0.33 18.44 -14.17
C LEU A 216 1.84 18.26 -14.19
N LYS A 217 2.27 17.00 -14.31
CA LYS A 217 3.63 16.64 -14.70
C LYS A 217 3.57 16.12 -16.13
N MET A 218 4.50 16.56 -16.96
CA MET A 218 4.67 16.06 -18.32
C MET A 218 6.12 15.57 -18.48
N ASP A 219 6.29 14.38 -18.96
CA ASP A 219 7.58 13.87 -19.36
C ASP A 219 7.86 14.28 -20.81
N LEU A 220 8.96 14.98 -21.03
CA LEU A 220 9.51 15.20 -22.36
C LEU A 220 10.36 13.99 -22.70
N GLY A 221 9.80 13.07 -23.45
CA GLY A 221 10.43 11.82 -23.76
C GLY A 221 11.55 11.96 -24.79
N ILE A 222 12.44 10.98 -24.80
CA ILE A 222 13.53 10.86 -25.76
C ILE A 222 13.00 10.83 -27.21
N ASN A 223 11.82 10.26 -27.43
CA ASN A 223 11.25 10.13 -28.76
C ASN A 223 10.89 11.47 -29.39
N GLU A 224 10.47 12.45 -28.59
CA GLU A 224 10.16 13.81 -29.07
C GLU A 224 11.42 14.61 -29.44
N LEU A 225 12.55 14.29 -28.82
CA LEU A 225 13.81 14.98 -29.01
C LEU A 225 14.70 14.30 -30.04
N LYS A 226 14.51 13.02 -30.28
CA LYS A 226 15.31 12.19 -31.19
C LYS A 226 15.32 12.79 -32.59
N GLY A 227 16.51 13.00 -33.12
CA GLY A 227 16.69 13.53 -34.50
C GLY A 227 16.49 15.04 -34.64
N LYS A 228 16.19 15.78 -33.53
CA LYS A 228 16.16 17.26 -33.63
C LYS A 228 17.55 17.84 -33.55
N PRO A 229 17.83 18.95 -34.29
CA PRO A 229 19.13 19.62 -34.24
C PRO A 229 19.52 20.01 -32.81
N GLY A 230 20.77 19.76 -32.45
CA GLY A 230 21.30 20.11 -31.14
C GLY A 230 20.96 19.13 -30.01
N THR A 231 20.26 18.01 -30.29
CA THR A 231 19.98 16.97 -29.29
C THR A 231 21.00 15.83 -29.36
N LEU A 232 21.55 15.50 -28.20
CA LEU A 232 22.37 14.30 -28.00
C LEU A 232 21.52 13.26 -27.25
N VAL A 233 21.00 12.29 -27.97
CA VAL A 233 20.23 11.19 -27.40
C VAL A 233 20.99 9.90 -27.63
N ASN A 234 21.48 9.30 -26.56
CA ASN A 234 22.12 7.99 -26.63
C ASN A 234 21.12 6.89 -26.31
N ALA A 235 20.52 6.34 -27.36
CA ALA A 235 19.53 5.26 -27.23
C ALA A 235 20.08 3.92 -26.68
N LYS A 236 21.38 3.82 -26.45
CA LYS A 236 22.00 2.58 -25.92
C LYS A 236 22.02 2.48 -24.40
N PHE A 237 21.63 3.53 -23.69
CA PHE A 237 21.65 3.56 -22.23
C PHE A 237 20.27 3.39 -21.57
N TRP A 238 19.24 3.09 -22.35
CA TRP A 238 17.87 2.90 -21.83
C TRP A 238 17.29 1.56 -22.23
#